data_91d033d49b954c49a4de74b81cb5472b
#
_entry.id   91d033d49b954c49a4de74b81cb5472b
#
_cell.length_a   1.000
_cell.length_b   1.000
_cell.length_c   1.000
_cell.angle_alpha   90.00
_cell.angle_beta   90.00
_cell.angle_gamma   90.00
#
_symmetry.space_group_name_H-M   'P 1'
#
loop_
_entity.id
_entity.type
_entity.pdbx_description
1 polymer ?
#
loop_
_entity_poly.entity_id
_entity_poly.type
_entity_poly.pdbx_seq_one_letter_code
_entity_poly.pdbx_strand_id
1 'polypeptide(L)' 'MQTISTIKILHLDSNHPLLWEQLEKAGFQNEADYTSTKEEVETKIENYHGIVVRSRFKIDKTFIDKAKNLQFIARVGAGL' A
#
# COMPACT_ATOMS: atom_id res chain seq x y z
N MET A 1 -28.83 0.57 -5.08
CA MET A 1 -27.73 0.00 -5.55
C MET A 1 -26.56 0.17 -4.66
N GLN A 2 -25.81 -0.79 -4.52
CA GLN A 2 -24.77 -0.69 -3.64
C GLN A 2 -23.54 -0.25 -4.28
N THR A 3 -22.89 0.54 -3.62
CA THR A 3 -21.62 1.00 -4.06
C THR A 3 -20.56 0.01 -3.63
N ILE A 4 -19.79 -0.43 -4.55
CA ILE A 4 -18.71 -1.30 -4.23
C ILE A 4 -17.50 -0.48 -3.94
N SER A 5 -17.07 -0.54 -2.73
CA SER A 5 -15.85 0.14 -2.36
C SER A 5 -14.68 -0.63 -2.88
N THR A 6 -13.92 -0.03 -3.70
CA THR A 6 -12.69 -0.64 -4.17
C THR A 6 -11.61 -0.36 -3.15
N ILE A 7 -11.05 -1.40 -2.61
CA ILE A 7 -9.93 -1.29 -1.70
C ILE A 7 -8.66 -1.25 -2.52
N LYS A 8 -7.95 -0.14 -2.46
CA LYS A 8 -6.74 0.05 -3.23
C LYS A 8 -5.52 -0.21 -2.36
N ILE A 9 -4.63 -1.02 -2.88
CA ILE A 9 -3.40 -1.40 -2.19
C ILE A 9 -2.22 -0.84 -2.97
N LEU A 10 -1.39 -0.07 -2.32
CA LEU A 10 -0.19 0.48 -2.95
C LEU A 10 1.03 -0.33 -2.53
N HIS A 11 1.70 -0.89 -3.50
CA HIS A 11 2.92 -1.66 -3.27
C HIS A 11 4.11 -0.73 -3.42
N LEU A 12 4.82 -0.49 -2.34
CA LEU A 12 5.99 0.40 -2.34
C LEU A 12 7.30 -0.35 -2.55
N ASP A 13 7.29 -1.64 -2.32
CA ASP A 13 8.44 -2.51 -2.56
C ASP A 13 7.98 -3.70 -3.35
N SER A 14 8.83 -4.17 -4.26
CA SER A 14 8.52 -5.38 -4.98
C SER A 14 8.65 -6.57 -4.05
N ASN A 15 7.83 -7.57 -4.27
CA ASN A 15 7.91 -8.78 -3.49
C ASN A 15 7.34 -9.92 -4.33
N HIS A 16 7.15 -11.06 -3.70
CA HIS A 16 6.75 -12.25 -4.43
C HIS A 16 5.42 -12.04 -5.15
N PRO A 17 5.31 -12.43 -6.41
CA PRO A 17 4.07 -12.21 -7.16
C PRO A 17 2.84 -12.88 -6.54
N LEU A 18 3.04 -13.88 -5.73
CA LEU A 18 1.92 -14.56 -5.10
C LEU A 18 1.08 -13.63 -4.24
N LEU A 19 1.73 -12.72 -3.50
CA LEU A 19 0.98 -11.76 -2.70
C LEU A 19 0.09 -10.89 -3.57
N TRP A 20 0.63 -10.40 -4.67
CA TRP A 20 -0.13 -9.59 -5.61
C TRP A 20 -1.34 -10.37 -6.12
N GLU A 21 -1.11 -11.60 -6.53
CA GLU A 21 -2.18 -12.44 -7.06
C GLU A 21 -3.25 -12.73 -6.02
N GLN A 22 -2.85 -13.00 -4.81
CA GLN A 22 -3.82 -13.29 -3.75
C GLN A 22 -4.68 -12.08 -3.42
N LEU A 23 -4.07 -10.90 -3.39
CA LEU A 23 -4.83 -9.69 -3.14
C LEU A 23 -5.79 -9.40 -4.28
N GLU A 24 -5.34 -9.63 -5.51
CA GLU A 24 -6.21 -9.42 -6.66
C GLU A 24 -7.41 -10.37 -6.64
N LYS A 25 -7.17 -11.63 -6.29
CA LYS A 25 -8.25 -12.59 -6.19
C LYS A 25 -9.22 -12.26 -5.08
N ALA A 26 -8.76 -11.60 -4.05
CA ALA A 26 -9.61 -11.19 -2.95
C ALA A 26 -10.43 -9.94 -3.27
N GLY A 27 -10.24 -9.37 -4.46
CA GLY A 27 -11.01 -8.22 -4.87
C GLY A 27 -10.34 -6.89 -4.65
N PHE A 28 -9.11 -6.89 -4.23
CA PHE A 28 -8.40 -5.62 -4.03
C PHE A 28 -7.78 -5.15 -5.34
N GLN A 29 -7.68 -3.85 -5.46
CA GLN A 29 -7.03 -3.24 -6.62
C GLN A 29 -5.59 -2.92 -6.24
N ASN A 30 -4.64 -3.57 -6.91
CA ASN A 30 -3.23 -3.36 -6.64
C ASN A 30 -2.64 -2.31 -7.56
N GLU A 31 -1.78 -1.48 -7.00
CA GLU A 31 -0.97 -0.55 -7.78
C GLU A 31 0.44 -0.59 -7.24
N ALA A 32 1.40 -0.35 -8.10
CA ALA A 32 2.80 -0.37 -7.71
C ALA A 32 3.44 0.97 -7.94
N ASP A 33 4.27 1.38 -7.01
CA ASP A 33 5.06 2.59 -7.18
C ASP A 33 6.40 2.35 -6.50
N TYR A 34 7.38 1.96 -7.29
CA TYR A 34 8.68 1.60 -6.77
C TYR A 34 9.70 2.72 -6.92
N THR A 35 9.29 3.85 -7.46
CA THR A 35 10.24 4.89 -7.83
C THR A 35 10.00 6.26 -7.22
N SER A 36 8.79 6.55 -6.77
CA SER A 36 8.50 7.85 -6.19
C SER A 36 9.22 8.04 -4.87
N THR A 37 9.50 9.29 -4.54
CA THR A 37 10.06 9.62 -3.23
C THR A 37 8.98 9.48 -2.18
N LYS A 38 9.40 9.46 -0.92
CA LYS A 38 8.47 9.39 0.19
C LYS A 38 7.48 10.55 0.14
N GLU A 39 7.97 11.74 -0.15
CA GLU A 39 7.10 12.92 -0.22
C GLU A 39 6.07 12.78 -1.33
N GLU A 40 6.48 12.25 -2.46
CA GLU A 40 5.55 12.03 -3.57
C GLU A 40 4.48 11.00 -3.20
N VAL A 41 4.87 9.95 -2.51
CA VAL A 41 3.91 8.95 -2.06
C VAL A 41 2.93 9.58 -1.07
N GLU A 42 3.45 10.41 -0.18
CA GLU A 42 2.60 11.06 0.83
C GLU A 42 1.53 11.95 0.21
N THR A 43 1.79 12.49 -0.98
CA THR A 43 0.78 13.33 -1.62
C THR A 43 -0.41 12.55 -2.17
N LYS A 44 -0.26 11.26 -2.36
CA LYS A 44 -1.33 10.44 -2.92
C LYS A 44 -1.80 9.33 -2.02
N ILE A 45 -1.16 9.14 -0.87
CA ILE A 45 -1.43 7.99 -0.04
C ILE A 45 -2.85 7.98 0.51
N GLU A 46 -3.50 9.12 0.60
CA GLU A 46 -4.86 9.16 1.08
C GLU A 46 -5.84 8.44 0.15
N ASN A 47 -5.43 8.17 -1.08
CA ASN A 47 -6.26 7.45 -2.03
C ASN A 47 -6.20 5.93 -1.85
N TYR A 48 -5.39 5.47 -0.92
CA TYR A 48 -5.15 4.05 -0.75
C TYR A 48 -5.61 3.59 0.62
N HIS A 49 -6.00 2.33 0.70
CA HIS A 49 -6.54 1.73 1.91
C HIS A 49 -5.54 0.79 2.56
N GLY A 50 -4.57 0.33 1.81
CA GLY A 50 -3.51 -0.50 2.33
C GLY A 50 -2.20 -0.23 1.63
N ILE A 51 -1.11 -0.53 2.28
CA ILE A 51 0.19 -0.47 1.65
C ILE A 51 0.97 -1.74 1.94
N VAL A 52 1.81 -2.12 0.99
CA VAL A 52 2.74 -3.22 1.14
C VAL A 52 4.13 -2.63 1.06
N VAL A 53 4.89 -2.77 2.10
CA VAL A 53 6.21 -2.16 2.19
C VAL A 53 7.19 -3.15 2.81
N ARG A 54 8.45 -3.02 2.45
CA ARG A 54 9.51 -3.81 3.04
C ARG A 54 10.40 -2.92 3.88
N SER A 55 11.26 -2.18 3.22
CA SER A 55 12.18 -1.31 3.93
C SER A 55 12.43 -0.01 3.19
N ARG A 56 11.70 0.22 2.13
CA ARG A 56 11.96 1.37 1.28
C ARG A 56 11.78 2.69 2.01
N PHE A 57 10.70 2.80 2.78
CA PHE A 57 10.43 4.01 3.56
C PHE A 57 10.22 3.67 5.00
N LYS A 58 10.58 4.62 5.84
CA LYS A 58 10.18 4.55 7.22
C LYS A 58 8.74 5.08 7.32
N ILE A 59 7.87 4.26 7.85
CA ILE A 59 6.48 4.65 8.02
C ILE A 59 6.37 5.36 9.36
N ASP A 60 6.50 6.68 9.30
CA ASP A 60 6.51 7.48 10.51
C ASP A 60 5.17 8.18 10.70
N LYS A 61 5.10 9.00 11.74
CA LYS A 61 3.86 9.67 12.07
C LYS A 61 3.38 10.58 10.95
N THR A 62 4.29 11.28 10.30
CA THR A 62 3.92 12.15 9.19
C THR A 62 3.26 11.37 8.06
N PHE A 63 3.83 10.22 7.74
CA PHE A 63 3.25 9.35 6.72
C PHE A 63 1.85 8.90 7.12
N ILE A 64 1.71 8.43 8.34
CA ILE A 64 0.43 7.94 8.84
C ILE A 64 -0.61 9.06 8.85
N ASP A 65 -0.21 10.26 9.24
CA ASP A 65 -1.14 11.38 9.28
C ASP A 65 -1.69 11.73 7.90
N LYS A 66 -0.92 11.49 6.85
CA LYS A 66 -1.37 11.75 5.49
C LYS A 66 -2.16 10.59 4.91
N ALA A 67 -2.05 9.43 5.48
CA ALA A 67 -2.73 8.23 5.00
C ALA A 67 -4.11 8.10 5.62
N LYS A 68 -4.97 9.03 5.27
CA LYS A 68 -6.24 9.19 5.97
C LYS A 68 -7.19 8.02 5.81
N ASN A 69 -7.11 7.30 4.72
CA ASN A 69 -8.00 6.18 4.45
C ASN A 69 -7.32 4.83 4.68
N LEU A 70 -6.12 4.85 5.19
CA LEU A 70 -5.34 3.63 5.35
C LEU A 70 -5.96 2.75 6.43
N GLN A 71 -6.16 1.49 6.07
CA GLN A 71 -6.75 0.51 6.98
C GLN A 71 -5.72 -0.51 7.46
N PHE A 72 -4.67 -0.75 6.67
CA PHE A 72 -3.65 -1.69 7.10
C PHE A 72 -2.32 -1.40 6.42
N ILE A 73 -1.27 -1.90 7.03
CA ILE A 73 0.08 -1.86 6.50
C ILE A 73 0.62 -3.28 6.54
N ALA A 74 1.00 -3.81 5.38
CA ALA A 74 1.62 -5.12 5.31
C ALA A 74 3.12 -4.94 5.16
N ARG A 75 3.86 -5.33 6.19
CA ARG A 75 5.29 -5.33 6.13
C ARG A 75 5.77 -6.68 5.71
N VAL A 76 6.47 -6.73 4.60
CA VAL A 76 6.93 -7.99 4.10
C VAL A 76 8.32 -8.23 4.60
N GLY A 77 8.39 -9.24 5.16
CA GLY A 77 9.32 -9.73 5.84
C GLY A 77 10.62 -9.98 5.89
N ALA A 78 11.23 -9.14 5.46
CA ALA A 78 12.64 -9.27 5.54
C ALA A 78 13.03 -9.34 6.98
N GLY A 79 13.87 -10.17 7.32
CA GLY A 79 14.45 -10.16 8.61
C GLY A 79 13.72 -10.96 9.66
N LEU A 80 12.83 -11.68 9.22
CA LEU A 80 12.18 -12.55 10.17
C LEU A 80 12.83 -13.90 10.26
#